data_681ad3f7b7b2aafa64be4d2a17cd8ca1
#
_entry.id   681ad3f7b7b2aafa64be4d2a17cd8ca1
#
_cell.length_a   1.000
_cell.length_b   1.000
_cell.length_c   1.000
_cell.angle_alpha   90.00
_cell.angle_beta   90.00
_cell.angle_gamma   90.00
#
_symmetry.space_group_name_H-M   'P 1'
#
loop_
_entity.id
_entity.type
_entity.pdbx_description
1 polymer ?
#
loop_
_entity_poly.entity_id
_entity_poly.type
_entity_poly.pdbx_seq_one_letter_code
_entity_poly.pdbx_strand_id
1 'polypeptide(L)'
;MVTHDSPVPLYIQIKDYIRRSIQNGAIEAHERVPSERELAQQFNVNRLTASRALKELAHEGLIYSRVGKGTFVSPPKINQTLQSLSSFSEEMRQRGQRASSRVLHAAVEPAGEQVARALAVAPGTPIVRLMRVRLADDLPIALESSHILEAMCPGMLERHDFARESLYHVLRHDYGLRMAYAHQTIEAQVASEGELRALECKPGTPILSIVRVTYTNTDQAVEYVCSAYRGDRYKFHTELHLVETPPLRLNG
;
A
#
# COMPACT_ATOMS: atom_id res chain seq x y z
N MET A 1 18.18 -14.47 -25.38
CA MET A 1 18.85 -13.56 -26.33
C MET A 1 17.75 -12.89 -27.14
N VAL A 2 17.85 -11.58 -27.41
CA VAL A 2 16.86 -10.88 -28.27
C VAL A 2 17.27 -11.10 -29.72
N THR A 3 16.35 -11.62 -30.56
CA THR A 3 16.60 -11.96 -31.96
C THR A 3 15.52 -11.38 -32.87
N HIS A 4 15.94 -10.83 -34.02
CA HIS A 4 15.03 -10.22 -34.99
C HIS A 4 14.20 -11.27 -35.79
N ASP A 5 14.69 -12.51 -35.87
CA ASP A 5 14.06 -13.60 -36.62
C ASP A 5 13.02 -14.39 -35.79
N SER A 6 12.78 -13.99 -34.54
CA SER A 6 11.79 -14.62 -33.67
C SER A 6 10.36 -14.17 -34.03
N PRO A 7 9.35 -15.06 -34.00
CA PRO A 7 7.94 -14.67 -34.14
C PRO A 7 7.44 -13.81 -32.97
N VAL A 8 8.19 -13.74 -31.85
CA VAL A 8 7.85 -12.93 -30.68
C VAL A 8 8.25 -11.47 -30.92
N PRO A 9 7.34 -10.49 -30.75
CA PRO A 9 7.64 -9.08 -30.92
C PRO A 9 8.84 -8.62 -30.10
N LEU A 10 9.72 -7.79 -30.69
CA LEU A 10 10.96 -7.34 -30.06
C LEU A 10 10.76 -6.68 -28.69
N TYR A 11 9.69 -5.89 -28.51
CA TYR A 11 9.42 -5.27 -27.21
C TYR A 11 9.11 -6.31 -26.12
N ILE A 12 8.49 -7.43 -26.47
CA ILE A 12 8.26 -8.55 -25.52
C ILE A 12 9.57 -9.22 -25.15
N GLN A 13 10.44 -9.45 -26.13
CA GLN A 13 11.74 -10.05 -25.88
C GLN A 13 12.63 -9.17 -24.97
N ILE A 14 12.61 -7.85 -25.18
CA ILE A 14 13.32 -6.88 -24.32
C ILE A 14 12.70 -6.86 -22.92
N LYS A 15 11.37 -6.87 -22.82
CA LYS A 15 10.66 -6.95 -21.56
C LYS A 15 11.08 -8.20 -20.77
N ASP A 16 11.10 -9.35 -21.42
CA ASP A 16 11.47 -10.63 -20.79
C ASP A 16 12.95 -10.68 -20.42
N TYR A 17 13.83 -10.06 -21.21
CA TYR A 17 15.23 -9.92 -20.86
C TYR A 17 15.42 -9.13 -19.55
N ILE A 18 14.79 -7.96 -19.43
CA ILE A 18 14.88 -7.14 -18.21
C ILE A 18 14.24 -7.88 -17.04
N ARG A 19 13.07 -8.51 -17.23
CA ARG A 19 12.41 -9.31 -16.19
C ARG A 19 13.32 -10.40 -15.62
N ARG A 20 13.98 -11.16 -16.50
CA ARG A 20 14.94 -12.20 -16.09
C ARG A 20 16.15 -11.61 -15.35
N SER A 21 16.66 -10.47 -15.80
CA SER A 21 17.77 -9.78 -15.13
C SER A 21 17.41 -9.33 -13.71
N ILE A 22 16.15 -8.95 -13.48
CA ILE A 22 15.64 -8.64 -12.15
C ILE A 22 15.47 -9.92 -11.33
N GLN A 23 14.88 -10.97 -11.90
CA GLN A 23 14.58 -12.22 -11.20
C GLN A 23 15.82 -12.99 -10.75
N ASN A 24 16.90 -12.94 -11.54
CA ASN A 24 18.16 -13.61 -11.23
C ASN A 24 19.16 -12.71 -10.46
N GLY A 25 18.72 -11.51 -10.04
CA GLY A 25 19.53 -10.59 -9.24
C GLY A 25 20.63 -9.85 -10.02
N ALA A 26 20.64 -9.92 -11.35
CA ALA A 26 21.60 -9.15 -12.18
C ALA A 26 21.31 -7.64 -12.16
N ILE A 27 20.08 -7.24 -11.81
CA ILE A 27 19.69 -5.87 -11.51
C ILE A 27 18.85 -5.93 -10.23
N GLU A 28 19.38 -5.35 -9.16
CA GLU A 28 18.75 -5.39 -7.84
C GLU A 28 17.65 -4.33 -7.66
N ALA A 29 16.86 -4.47 -6.58
CA ALA A 29 15.87 -3.48 -6.21
C ALA A 29 16.52 -2.10 -6.01
N HIS A 30 15.87 -1.05 -6.53
CA HIS A 30 16.39 0.33 -6.54
C HIS A 30 17.57 0.61 -7.48
N GLU A 31 18.11 -0.39 -8.15
CA GLU A 31 19.11 -0.18 -9.19
C GLU A 31 18.48 0.38 -10.47
N ARG A 32 19.28 1.10 -11.22
CA ARG A 32 18.87 1.74 -12.45
C ARG A 32 18.72 0.72 -13.57
N VAL A 33 17.57 0.70 -14.22
CA VAL A 33 17.33 -0.05 -15.45
C VAL A 33 17.93 0.73 -16.63
N PRO A 34 18.52 0.07 -17.64
CA PRO A 34 19.00 0.74 -18.84
C PRO A 34 17.90 1.61 -19.47
N SER A 35 18.28 2.81 -19.91
CA SER A 35 17.37 3.77 -20.55
C SER A 35 16.87 3.28 -21.90
N GLU A 36 15.80 3.91 -22.41
CA GLU A 36 15.29 3.63 -23.77
C GLU A 36 16.38 3.72 -24.84
N ARG A 37 17.32 4.67 -24.69
CA ARG A 37 18.43 4.86 -25.62
C ARG A 37 19.43 3.73 -25.52
N GLU A 38 19.81 3.33 -24.32
CA GLU A 38 20.76 2.23 -24.07
C GLU A 38 20.20 0.90 -24.57
N LEU A 39 18.91 0.61 -24.29
CA LEU A 39 18.23 -0.59 -24.78
C LEU A 39 18.10 -0.60 -26.32
N ALA A 40 17.79 0.56 -26.92
CA ALA A 40 17.70 0.68 -28.38
C ALA A 40 19.04 0.38 -29.05
N GLN A 41 20.14 0.87 -28.49
CA GLN A 41 21.51 0.58 -28.99
C GLN A 41 21.88 -0.89 -28.75
N GLN A 42 21.68 -1.40 -27.55
CA GLN A 42 22.06 -2.76 -27.15
C GLN A 42 21.35 -3.84 -28.00
N PHE A 43 20.10 -3.64 -28.35
CA PHE A 43 19.30 -4.63 -29.09
C PHE A 43 19.06 -4.26 -30.56
N ASN A 44 19.68 -3.18 -31.03
CA ASN A 44 19.54 -2.66 -32.41
C ASN A 44 18.06 -2.51 -32.81
N VAL A 45 17.26 -1.83 -31.95
CA VAL A 45 15.83 -1.59 -32.17
C VAL A 45 15.51 -0.09 -32.17
N ASN A 46 14.31 0.26 -32.67
CA ASN A 46 13.80 1.62 -32.56
C ASN A 46 13.56 1.99 -31.06
N ARG A 47 13.82 3.25 -30.69
CA ARG A 47 13.56 3.77 -29.33
C ARG A 47 12.10 3.54 -28.88
N LEU A 48 11.13 3.63 -29.79
CA LEU A 48 9.73 3.35 -29.47
C LEU A 48 9.50 1.92 -29.01
N THR A 49 10.22 0.93 -29.58
CA THR A 49 10.18 -0.47 -29.15
C THR A 49 10.74 -0.65 -27.75
N ALA A 50 11.85 -0.01 -27.43
CA ALA A 50 12.43 0.01 -26.09
C ALA A 50 11.52 0.72 -25.08
N SER A 51 10.96 1.88 -25.46
CA SER A 51 9.99 2.64 -24.66
C SER A 51 8.75 1.81 -24.31
N ARG A 52 8.22 1.06 -25.30
CA ARG A 52 7.07 0.16 -25.08
C ARG A 52 7.41 -0.93 -24.07
N ALA A 53 8.57 -1.56 -24.18
CA ALA A 53 9.00 -2.59 -23.23
C ALA A 53 9.08 -2.05 -21.78
N LEU A 54 9.68 -0.86 -21.60
CA LEU A 54 9.75 -0.21 -20.29
C LEU A 54 8.38 0.22 -19.77
N LYS A 55 7.47 0.70 -20.62
CA LYS A 55 6.10 1.05 -20.22
C LYS A 55 5.33 -0.17 -19.73
N GLU A 56 5.45 -1.31 -20.40
CA GLU A 56 4.84 -2.57 -19.99
C GLU A 56 5.38 -3.05 -18.63
N LEU A 57 6.72 -3.03 -18.44
CA LEU A 57 7.34 -3.37 -17.15
C LEU A 57 6.90 -2.43 -16.02
N ALA A 58 6.74 -1.14 -16.32
CA ALA A 58 6.25 -0.17 -15.35
C ALA A 58 4.76 -0.40 -15.02
N HIS A 59 3.95 -0.81 -16.00
CA HIS A 59 2.55 -1.19 -15.79
C HIS A 59 2.43 -2.46 -14.92
N GLU A 60 3.36 -3.40 -15.09
CA GLU A 60 3.44 -4.61 -14.25
C GLU A 60 4.02 -4.32 -12.84
N GLY A 61 4.46 -3.09 -12.58
CA GLY A 61 5.04 -2.69 -11.30
C GLY A 61 6.47 -3.19 -11.06
N LEU A 62 7.12 -3.79 -12.07
CA LEU A 62 8.50 -4.29 -11.95
C LEU A 62 9.55 -3.19 -11.95
N ILE A 63 9.24 -2.05 -12.54
CA ILE A 63 10.11 -0.87 -12.58
C ILE A 63 9.32 0.40 -12.30
N TYR A 64 9.99 1.45 -11.85
CA TYR A 64 9.40 2.77 -11.63
C TYR A 64 10.31 3.88 -12.12
N SER A 65 9.73 5.01 -12.55
CA SER A 65 10.50 6.16 -13.04
C SER A 65 10.52 7.28 -12.00
N ARG A 66 11.68 7.89 -11.81
CA ARG A 66 11.85 9.15 -11.09
C ARG A 66 12.18 10.25 -12.09
N VAL A 67 11.40 11.33 -12.09
CA VAL A 67 11.60 12.47 -13.00
C VAL A 67 13.05 13.00 -12.88
N GLY A 68 13.73 13.14 -14.00
CA GLY A 68 15.13 13.60 -14.05
C GLY A 68 16.19 12.62 -13.56
N LYS A 69 15.82 11.48 -12.95
CA LYS A 69 16.75 10.50 -12.38
C LYS A 69 16.83 9.17 -13.15
N GLY A 70 15.79 8.85 -13.92
CA GLY A 70 15.74 7.63 -14.73
C GLY A 70 14.70 6.62 -14.24
N THR A 71 14.87 5.37 -14.71
CA THR A 71 14.01 4.24 -14.38
C THR A 71 14.77 3.24 -13.51
N PHE A 72 14.11 2.71 -12.49
CA PHE A 72 14.70 1.86 -11.46
C PHE A 72 13.88 0.59 -11.27
N VAL A 73 14.52 -0.48 -10.81
CA VAL A 73 13.82 -1.71 -10.40
C VAL A 73 12.97 -1.44 -9.18
N SER A 74 11.72 -1.88 -9.24
CA SER A 74 10.82 -1.80 -8.08
C SER A 74 11.24 -2.80 -7.01
N PRO A 75 11.19 -2.43 -5.73
CA PRO A 75 11.28 -3.41 -4.66
C PRO A 75 10.14 -4.44 -4.80
N PRO A 76 10.33 -5.67 -4.29
CA PRO A 76 9.24 -6.65 -4.23
C PRO A 76 7.99 -6.05 -3.61
N LYS A 77 6.81 -6.48 -4.10
CA LYS A 77 5.55 -6.02 -3.48
C LYS A 77 5.55 -6.32 -1.99
N ILE A 78 5.15 -5.35 -1.20
CA ILE A 78 4.96 -5.51 0.24
C ILE A 78 3.89 -6.57 0.45
N ASN A 79 4.23 -7.64 1.15
CA ASN A 79 3.34 -8.78 1.42
C ASN A 79 2.81 -8.67 2.85
N GLN A 80 1.57 -8.22 3.04
CA GLN A 80 0.93 -8.12 4.35
C GLN A 80 0.16 -9.40 4.67
N THR A 81 0.39 -9.97 5.86
CA THR A 81 -0.38 -11.09 6.37
C THR A 81 -1.69 -10.58 6.97
N LEU A 82 -2.82 -11.16 6.54
CA LEU A 82 -4.16 -10.77 7.01
C LEU A 82 -4.53 -11.31 8.39
N GLN A 83 -3.65 -12.08 9.03
CA GLN A 83 -3.94 -12.76 10.29
C GLN A 83 -3.63 -11.93 11.55
N SER A 84 -3.05 -10.75 11.41
CA SER A 84 -2.66 -9.93 12.56
C SER A 84 -3.00 -8.46 12.35
N LEU A 85 -3.46 -7.82 13.43
CA LEU A 85 -3.68 -6.38 13.50
C LEU A 85 -2.34 -5.69 13.79
N SER A 86 -1.63 -5.31 12.74
CA SER A 86 -0.35 -4.58 12.80
C SER A 86 -0.50 -3.15 12.27
N SER A 87 0.36 -2.25 12.73
CA SER A 87 0.47 -0.92 12.14
C SER A 87 1.36 -0.95 10.89
N PHE A 88 1.11 -0.05 9.94
CA PHE A 88 2.00 0.14 8.77
C PHE A 88 3.48 0.30 9.18
N SER A 89 3.76 1.03 10.26
CA SER A 89 5.13 1.26 10.73
C SER A 89 5.78 -0.01 11.28
N GLU A 90 5.02 -0.86 11.99
CA GLU A 90 5.49 -2.16 12.45
C GLU A 90 5.80 -3.09 11.29
N GLU A 91 4.92 -3.12 10.28
CA GLU A 91 5.10 -3.92 9.08
C GLU A 91 6.35 -3.54 8.27
N MET A 92 6.57 -2.23 8.07
CA MET A 92 7.76 -1.76 7.36
C MET A 92 9.04 -2.08 8.14
N ARG A 93 9.03 -1.92 9.48
CA ARG A 93 10.17 -2.25 10.34
C ARG A 93 10.53 -3.73 10.29
N GLN A 94 9.55 -4.63 10.31
CA GLN A 94 9.77 -6.08 10.18
C GLN A 94 10.45 -6.46 8.86
N ARG A 95 10.30 -5.63 7.83
CA ARG A 95 10.91 -5.80 6.50
C ARG A 95 12.23 -5.06 6.33
N GLY A 96 12.73 -4.40 7.39
CA GLY A 96 13.93 -3.58 7.32
C GLY A 96 13.73 -2.28 6.52
N GLN A 97 12.48 -1.88 6.25
CA GLN A 97 12.14 -0.65 5.53
C GLN A 97 11.84 0.50 6.49
N ARG A 98 12.16 1.71 6.06
CA ARG A 98 11.85 2.93 6.82
C ARG A 98 10.42 3.38 6.52
N ALA A 99 9.56 3.33 7.54
CA ALA A 99 8.23 3.92 7.47
C ALA A 99 8.29 5.42 7.75
N SER A 100 7.58 6.21 6.94
CA SER A 100 7.32 7.63 7.19
C SER A 100 5.95 8.00 6.61
N SER A 101 5.53 9.26 6.82
CA SER A 101 4.27 9.75 6.25
C SER A 101 4.39 11.20 5.80
N ARG A 102 3.63 11.55 4.78
CA ARG A 102 3.32 12.92 4.42
C ARG A 102 1.90 13.21 4.89
N VAL A 103 1.75 14.03 5.93
CA VAL A 103 0.45 14.45 6.47
C VAL A 103 -0.22 15.38 5.46
N LEU A 104 -1.43 15.05 5.02
CA LEU A 104 -2.23 15.85 4.11
C LEU A 104 -3.31 16.64 4.85
N HIS A 105 -3.82 16.09 5.95
CA HIS A 105 -4.83 16.71 6.80
C HIS A 105 -4.71 16.15 8.23
N ALA A 106 -4.82 17.00 9.22
CA ALA A 106 -4.87 16.64 10.63
C ALA A 106 -5.70 17.71 11.36
N ALA A 107 -6.90 17.35 11.78
CA ALA A 107 -7.80 18.26 12.47
C ALA A 107 -8.80 17.50 13.35
N VAL A 108 -9.31 18.19 14.38
CA VAL A 108 -10.53 17.78 15.08
C VAL A 108 -11.72 18.36 14.31
N GLU A 109 -12.64 17.49 13.90
CA GLU A 109 -13.81 17.88 13.11
C GLU A 109 -15.05 17.05 13.53
N PRO A 110 -16.27 17.51 13.22
CA PRO A 110 -17.47 16.75 13.51
C PRO A 110 -17.58 15.50 12.65
N ALA A 111 -17.93 14.37 13.24
CA ALA A 111 -18.17 13.12 12.52
C ALA A 111 -19.35 13.25 11.55
N GLY A 112 -19.09 12.99 10.27
CA GLY A 112 -20.15 12.81 9.28
C GLY A 112 -20.91 11.49 9.50
N GLU A 113 -22.05 11.29 8.85
CA GLU A 113 -22.95 10.13 9.07
C GLU A 113 -22.24 8.78 8.92
N GLN A 114 -21.38 8.61 7.92
CA GLN A 114 -20.66 7.37 7.68
C GLN A 114 -19.68 7.04 8.80
N VAL A 115 -18.88 8.02 9.22
CA VAL A 115 -17.90 7.89 10.31
C VAL A 115 -18.63 7.65 11.64
N ALA A 116 -19.69 8.42 11.92
CA ALA A 116 -20.49 8.30 13.12
C ALA A 116 -21.10 6.89 13.25
N ARG A 117 -21.67 6.36 12.16
CA ARG A 117 -22.20 4.99 12.11
C ARG A 117 -21.12 3.95 12.37
N ALA A 118 -19.93 4.09 11.73
CA ALA A 118 -18.84 3.15 11.88
C ALA A 118 -18.25 3.14 13.30
N LEU A 119 -18.21 4.29 13.96
CA LEU A 119 -17.72 4.45 15.34
C LEU A 119 -18.81 4.27 16.40
N ALA A 120 -20.07 3.98 15.99
CA ALA A 120 -21.24 3.83 16.86
C ALA A 120 -21.51 5.07 17.76
N VAL A 121 -21.41 6.28 17.18
CA VAL A 121 -21.65 7.56 17.84
C VAL A 121 -22.67 8.40 17.09
N ALA A 122 -23.13 9.52 17.69
CA ALA A 122 -24.00 10.45 17.01
C ALA A 122 -23.25 11.25 15.92
N PRO A 123 -23.89 11.56 14.77
CA PRO A 123 -23.34 12.55 13.84
C PRO A 123 -23.00 13.87 14.55
N GLY A 124 -21.90 14.50 14.16
CA GLY A 124 -21.41 15.71 14.80
C GLY A 124 -20.52 15.48 16.03
N THR A 125 -20.38 14.24 16.53
CA THR A 125 -19.42 13.92 17.61
C THR A 125 -18.00 14.33 17.18
N PRO A 126 -17.21 15.01 18.03
CA PRO A 126 -15.83 15.39 17.70
C PRO A 126 -14.96 14.16 17.43
N ILE A 127 -14.29 14.18 16.30
CA ILE A 127 -13.31 13.16 15.89
C ILE A 127 -11.98 13.81 15.47
N VAL A 128 -10.89 13.14 15.72
CA VAL A 128 -9.62 13.42 15.06
C VAL A 128 -9.67 12.76 13.68
N ARG A 129 -9.52 13.56 12.63
CA ARG A 129 -9.26 13.07 11.27
C ARG A 129 -7.80 13.27 10.92
N LEU A 130 -7.13 12.19 10.58
CA LEU A 130 -5.73 12.19 10.18
C LEU A 130 -5.58 11.54 8.80
N MET A 131 -5.32 12.36 7.78
CA MET A 131 -5.10 11.88 6.40
C MET A 131 -3.61 11.94 6.06
N ARG A 132 -3.04 10.81 5.63
CA ARG A 132 -1.62 10.67 5.34
C ARG A 132 -1.37 9.88 4.05
N VAL A 133 -0.31 10.26 3.33
CA VAL A 133 0.34 9.35 2.41
C VAL A 133 1.38 8.56 3.19
N ARG A 134 1.26 7.22 3.20
CA ARG A 134 2.20 6.33 3.87
C ARG A 134 3.35 5.99 2.93
N LEU A 135 4.56 6.12 3.42
CA LEU A 135 5.78 5.94 2.64
C LEU A 135 6.61 4.79 3.19
N ALA A 136 7.12 3.93 2.28
CA ALA A 136 8.17 2.95 2.57
C ALA A 136 9.42 3.35 1.79
N ASP A 137 10.53 3.63 2.46
CA ASP A 137 11.79 4.12 1.87
C ASP A 137 11.54 5.32 0.92
N ASP A 138 10.72 6.28 1.39
CA ASP A 138 10.27 7.49 0.67
C ASP A 138 9.36 7.24 -0.56
N LEU A 139 8.96 5.99 -0.83
CA LEU A 139 8.03 5.66 -1.90
C LEU A 139 6.58 5.65 -1.38
N PRO A 140 5.63 6.34 -2.04
CA PRO A 140 4.22 6.29 -1.68
C PRO A 140 3.65 4.89 -1.88
N ILE A 141 3.07 4.34 -0.80
CA ILE A 141 2.47 3.00 -0.77
C ILE A 141 0.96 3.06 -0.59
N ALA A 142 0.47 3.91 0.32
CA ALA A 142 -0.94 4.04 0.60
C ALA A 142 -1.35 5.47 0.92
N LEU A 143 -2.58 5.83 0.57
CA LEU A 143 -3.30 6.99 1.10
C LEU A 143 -4.24 6.47 2.19
N GLU A 144 -4.13 7.01 3.40
CA GLU A 144 -4.86 6.57 4.59
C GLU A 144 -5.60 7.74 5.23
N SER A 145 -6.87 7.57 5.55
CA SER A 145 -7.67 8.51 6.34
C SER A 145 -8.22 7.81 7.57
N SER A 146 -7.61 8.08 8.73
CA SER A 146 -8.03 7.54 10.03
C SER A 146 -8.94 8.53 10.75
N HIS A 147 -9.99 8.00 11.39
CA HIS A 147 -10.96 8.75 12.17
C HIS A 147 -11.07 8.11 13.55
N ILE A 148 -10.75 8.87 14.60
CA ILE A 148 -10.71 8.43 16.00
C ILE A 148 -11.53 9.39 16.84
N LEU A 149 -12.27 8.89 17.83
CA LEU A 149 -13.00 9.76 18.75
C LEU A 149 -12.01 10.67 19.50
N GLU A 150 -12.21 12.01 19.43
CA GLU A 150 -11.34 12.97 20.09
C GLU A 150 -11.26 12.72 21.60
N ALA A 151 -12.39 12.37 22.22
CA ALA A 151 -12.47 12.05 23.64
C ALA A 151 -11.59 10.85 24.07
N MET A 152 -11.17 9.98 23.15
CA MET A 152 -10.28 8.86 23.42
C MET A 152 -8.79 9.24 23.32
N CYS A 153 -8.48 10.35 22.66
CA CYS A 153 -7.12 10.81 22.42
C CYS A 153 -7.00 12.34 22.46
N PRO A 154 -7.41 13.00 23.59
CA PRO A 154 -7.46 14.44 23.68
C PRO A 154 -6.07 15.09 23.51
N GLY A 155 -6.01 16.12 22.67
CA GLY A 155 -4.76 16.84 22.37
C GLY A 155 -3.72 16.03 21.60
N MET A 156 -4.13 14.97 20.88
CA MET A 156 -3.21 14.08 20.17
C MET A 156 -2.44 14.82 19.06
N LEU A 157 -3.13 15.72 18.33
CA LEU A 157 -2.50 16.41 17.20
C LEU A 157 -1.49 17.48 17.62
N GLU A 158 -1.60 18.02 18.82
CA GLU A 158 -0.68 19.05 19.36
C GLU A 158 0.59 18.44 19.94
N ARG A 159 0.53 17.17 20.36
CA ARG A 159 1.62 16.48 21.07
C ARG A 159 2.46 15.57 20.19
N HIS A 160 1.98 15.19 18.99
CA HIS A 160 2.60 14.15 18.17
C HIS A 160 2.81 14.59 16.72
N ASP A 161 3.97 14.23 16.15
CA ASP A 161 4.31 14.41 14.74
C ASP A 161 4.01 13.12 13.94
N PHE A 162 2.81 13.05 13.37
CA PHE A 162 2.38 11.90 12.56
C PHE A 162 3.05 11.79 11.18
N ALA A 163 3.95 12.70 10.82
CA ALA A 163 4.85 12.48 9.69
C ALA A 163 5.90 11.41 10.02
N ARG A 164 6.24 11.25 11.29
CA ARG A 164 7.30 10.35 11.80
C ARG A 164 6.76 9.25 12.72
N GLU A 165 5.76 9.59 13.54
CA GLU A 165 5.25 8.70 14.58
C GLU A 165 4.19 7.73 14.07
N SER A 166 4.12 6.55 14.68
CA SER A 166 3.09 5.56 14.42
C SER A 166 1.83 5.88 15.22
N LEU A 167 0.71 6.07 14.52
CA LEU A 167 -0.59 6.30 15.15
C LEU A 167 -0.92 5.19 16.17
N TYR A 168 -0.75 3.92 15.82
CA TYR A 168 -1.02 2.81 16.72
C TYR A 168 -0.09 2.75 17.93
N HIS A 169 1.17 3.17 17.77
CA HIS A 169 2.08 3.30 18.90
C HIS A 169 1.56 4.35 19.89
N VAL A 170 1.24 5.55 19.38
CA VAL A 170 0.69 6.66 20.18
C VAL A 170 -0.59 6.25 20.90
N LEU A 171 -1.56 5.69 20.17
CA LEU A 171 -2.84 5.26 20.77
C LEU A 171 -2.64 4.22 21.87
N ARG A 172 -1.71 3.27 21.72
CA ARG A 172 -1.43 2.24 22.73
C ARG A 172 -0.67 2.76 23.94
N HIS A 173 0.39 3.53 23.71
CA HIS A 173 1.35 3.89 24.78
C HIS A 173 0.98 5.18 25.50
N ASP A 174 0.48 6.18 24.78
CA ASP A 174 0.21 7.50 25.36
C ASP A 174 -1.25 7.67 25.78
N TYR A 175 -2.17 6.92 25.13
CA TYR A 175 -3.60 6.94 25.45
C TYR A 175 -4.13 5.63 26.04
N GLY A 176 -3.28 4.60 26.16
CA GLY A 176 -3.65 3.32 26.80
C GLY A 176 -4.71 2.51 26.05
N LEU A 177 -4.97 2.82 24.76
CA LEU A 177 -6.01 2.14 23.97
C LEU A 177 -5.54 0.75 23.56
N ARG A 178 -6.21 -0.27 24.11
CA ARG A 178 -5.92 -1.69 23.82
C ARG A 178 -6.78 -2.18 22.65
N MET A 179 -6.27 -2.01 21.45
CA MET A 179 -6.90 -2.55 20.24
C MET A 179 -6.78 -4.08 20.24
N ALA A 180 -7.91 -4.78 20.08
CA ALA A 180 -7.99 -6.23 20.18
C ALA A 180 -8.24 -6.91 18.84
N TYR A 181 -9.18 -6.40 18.05
CA TYR A 181 -9.54 -6.96 16.75
C TYR A 181 -10.05 -5.88 15.80
N ALA A 182 -10.22 -6.24 14.54
CA ALA A 182 -10.78 -5.34 13.54
C ALA A 182 -11.66 -6.11 12.54
N HIS A 183 -12.71 -5.43 12.04
CA HIS A 183 -13.42 -5.85 10.84
C HIS A 183 -12.87 -5.06 9.64
N GLN A 184 -12.53 -5.78 8.59
CA GLN A 184 -11.90 -5.19 7.41
C GLN A 184 -12.54 -5.73 6.14
N THR A 185 -12.82 -4.82 5.20
CA THR A 185 -13.20 -5.13 3.82
C THR A 185 -12.10 -4.68 2.88
N ILE A 186 -11.77 -5.49 1.88
CA ILE A 186 -10.77 -5.18 0.86
C ILE A 186 -11.43 -5.33 -0.51
N GLU A 187 -11.36 -4.27 -1.31
CA GLU A 187 -11.92 -4.23 -2.66
C GLU A 187 -10.87 -3.76 -3.67
N ALA A 188 -10.91 -4.33 -4.87
CA ALA A 188 -10.09 -3.87 -5.98
C ALA A 188 -10.80 -2.76 -6.75
N GLN A 189 -10.10 -1.66 -7.02
CA GLN A 189 -10.62 -0.56 -7.81
C GLN A 189 -9.52 0.13 -8.62
N VAL A 190 -9.90 1.01 -9.53
CA VAL A 190 -8.96 1.89 -10.24
C VAL A 190 -8.78 3.17 -9.43
N ALA A 191 -7.54 3.64 -9.33
CA ALA A 191 -7.22 4.87 -8.61
C ALA A 191 -7.99 6.07 -9.15
N SER A 192 -8.64 6.83 -8.26
CA SER A 192 -9.22 8.13 -8.54
C SER A 192 -8.14 9.18 -8.83
N GLU A 193 -8.49 10.31 -9.43
CA GLU A 193 -7.55 11.41 -9.69
C GLU A 193 -6.87 11.94 -8.41
N GLY A 194 -7.59 11.96 -7.28
CA GLY A 194 -7.04 12.35 -6.00
C GLY A 194 -5.97 11.38 -5.50
N GLU A 195 -6.25 10.08 -5.61
CA GLU A 195 -5.31 9.02 -5.25
C GLU A 195 -4.11 8.98 -6.19
N LEU A 196 -4.31 9.17 -7.50
CA LEU A 196 -3.21 9.26 -8.47
C LEU A 196 -2.21 10.37 -8.11
N ARG A 197 -2.72 11.55 -7.74
CA ARG A 197 -1.87 12.68 -7.31
C ARG A 197 -1.18 12.40 -5.98
N ALA A 198 -1.91 11.92 -4.98
CA ALA A 198 -1.38 11.66 -3.64
C ALA A 198 -0.33 10.56 -3.65
N LEU A 199 -0.57 9.48 -4.39
CA LEU A 199 0.27 8.29 -4.48
C LEU A 199 1.34 8.38 -5.58
N GLU A 200 1.37 9.46 -6.35
CA GLU A 200 2.34 9.69 -7.43
C GLU A 200 2.34 8.52 -8.44
N CYS A 201 1.15 8.02 -8.77
CA CYS A 201 0.98 6.90 -9.69
C CYS A 201 0.28 7.31 -10.98
N LYS A 202 0.28 6.41 -11.97
CA LYS A 202 -0.24 6.69 -13.31
C LYS A 202 -1.74 6.37 -13.41
N PRO A 203 -2.47 6.98 -14.34
CA PRO A 203 -3.83 6.56 -14.68
C PRO A 203 -3.88 5.04 -14.96
N GLY A 204 -4.94 4.38 -14.46
CA GLY A 204 -5.10 2.93 -14.57
C GLY A 204 -4.35 2.12 -13.51
N THR A 205 -3.64 2.75 -12.56
CA THR A 205 -3.04 2.03 -11.44
C THR A 205 -4.11 1.33 -10.61
N PRO A 206 -4.01 0.00 -10.38
CA PRO A 206 -4.95 -0.70 -9.51
C PRO A 206 -4.73 -0.30 -8.06
N ILE A 207 -5.84 -0.15 -7.33
CA ILE A 207 -5.86 0.15 -5.89
C ILE A 207 -6.54 -1.01 -5.16
N LEU A 208 -5.99 -1.38 -4.01
CA LEU A 208 -6.68 -2.16 -2.99
C LEU A 208 -7.28 -1.17 -2.00
N SER A 209 -8.59 -0.95 -2.12
CA SER A 209 -9.36 -0.11 -1.20
C SER A 209 -9.67 -0.90 0.04
N ILE A 210 -9.34 -0.34 1.20
CA ILE A 210 -9.54 -0.98 2.50
C ILE A 210 -10.38 -0.08 3.37
N VAL A 211 -11.46 -0.64 3.89
CA VAL A 211 -12.25 -0.04 4.95
C VAL A 211 -12.12 -0.92 6.18
N ARG A 212 -11.71 -0.34 7.32
CA ARG A 212 -11.52 -1.08 8.55
C ARG A 212 -12.09 -0.32 9.74
N VAL A 213 -12.73 -1.06 10.64
CA VAL A 213 -13.09 -0.59 11.98
C VAL A 213 -12.32 -1.43 12.99
N THR A 214 -11.60 -0.77 13.88
CA THR A 214 -10.78 -1.40 14.93
C THR A 214 -11.47 -1.24 16.27
N TYR A 215 -11.48 -2.32 17.07
CA TYR A 215 -12.19 -2.41 18.34
C TYR A 215 -11.26 -2.75 19.51
N THR A 216 -11.65 -2.33 20.71
CA THR A 216 -11.08 -2.81 21.97
C THR A 216 -11.58 -4.23 22.29
N ASN A 217 -11.05 -4.82 23.37
CA ASN A 217 -11.54 -6.07 23.93
C ASN A 217 -12.94 -5.96 24.61
N THR A 218 -13.48 -4.75 24.74
CA THR A 218 -14.83 -4.46 25.24
C THR A 218 -15.79 -4.02 24.12
N ASP A 219 -15.45 -4.35 22.87
CA ASP A 219 -16.23 -4.06 21.66
C ASP A 219 -16.46 -2.55 21.38
N GLN A 220 -15.66 -1.69 22.00
CA GLN A 220 -15.71 -0.26 21.71
C GLN A 220 -14.92 0.04 20.43
N ALA A 221 -15.54 0.72 19.46
CA ALA A 221 -14.86 1.16 18.25
C ALA A 221 -13.82 2.26 18.59
N VAL A 222 -12.57 2.04 18.18
CA VAL A 222 -11.45 2.96 18.40
C VAL A 222 -11.18 3.80 17.18
N GLU A 223 -11.14 3.15 16.02
CA GLU A 223 -10.74 3.77 14.75
C GLU A 223 -11.63 3.28 13.61
N TYR A 224 -12.03 4.21 12.76
CA TYR A 224 -12.54 3.94 11.42
C TYR A 224 -11.52 4.46 10.41
N VAL A 225 -11.01 3.60 9.55
CA VAL A 225 -10.00 3.96 8.56
C VAL A 225 -10.41 3.55 7.15
N CYS A 226 -10.23 4.48 6.20
CA CYS A 226 -10.28 4.23 4.76
C CYS A 226 -8.88 4.37 4.19
N SER A 227 -8.41 3.36 3.46
CA SER A 227 -7.07 3.35 2.87
C SER A 227 -7.12 2.88 1.43
N ALA A 228 -6.29 3.51 0.60
CA ALA A 228 -6.08 3.14 -0.80
C ALA A 228 -4.62 2.70 -0.98
N TYR A 229 -4.36 1.39 -1.04
CA TYR A 229 -3.03 0.83 -1.25
C TYR A 229 -2.75 0.63 -2.72
N ARG A 230 -1.55 0.97 -3.17
CA ARG A 230 -1.09 0.72 -4.55
C ARG A 230 -0.96 -0.78 -4.81
N GLY A 231 -1.83 -1.34 -5.67
CA GLY A 231 -1.84 -2.76 -6.03
C GLY A 231 -0.63 -3.19 -6.86
N ASP A 232 0.10 -2.25 -7.47
CA ASP A 232 1.38 -2.49 -8.13
C ASP A 232 2.55 -2.64 -7.12
N ARG A 233 2.37 -2.21 -5.84
CA ARG A 233 3.38 -2.20 -4.78
C ARG A 233 3.03 -3.05 -3.58
N TYR A 234 1.76 -3.39 -3.41
CA TYR A 234 1.24 -4.02 -2.21
C TYR A 234 0.38 -5.23 -2.55
N LYS A 235 0.42 -6.27 -1.73
CA LYS A 235 -0.44 -7.44 -1.81
C LYS A 235 -0.76 -7.97 -0.43
N PHE A 236 -1.92 -8.57 -0.28
CA PHE A 236 -2.29 -9.31 0.93
C PHE A 236 -2.01 -10.79 0.75
N HIS A 237 -1.60 -11.43 1.84
CA HIS A 237 -1.37 -12.87 1.93
C HIS A 237 -2.11 -13.42 3.13
N THR A 238 -2.76 -14.56 2.95
CA THR A 238 -3.33 -15.35 4.05
C THR A 238 -3.04 -16.81 3.81
N GLU A 239 -2.80 -17.55 4.89
CA GLU A 239 -2.69 -18.99 4.86
C GLU A 239 -4.01 -19.59 5.34
N LEU A 240 -4.59 -20.47 4.55
CA LEU A 240 -5.85 -21.12 4.86
C LEU A 240 -5.58 -22.58 5.23
N HIS A 241 -6.02 -23.00 6.40
CA HIS A 241 -5.96 -24.38 6.83
C HIS A 241 -7.34 -25.01 6.72
N LEU A 242 -7.40 -26.27 6.27
CA LEU A 242 -8.63 -27.06 6.29
C LEU A 242 -8.99 -27.34 7.76
N VAL A 243 -10.16 -26.86 8.19
CA VAL A 243 -10.71 -27.26 9.48
C VAL A 243 -11.43 -28.60 9.27
N GLU A 244 -10.86 -29.69 9.79
CA GLU A 244 -11.57 -30.98 9.81
C GLU A 244 -12.79 -30.85 10.71
N THR A 245 -13.98 -30.80 10.12
CA THR A 245 -15.23 -30.91 10.86
C THR A 245 -15.32 -32.34 11.37
N PRO A 246 -15.41 -32.60 12.70
CA PRO A 246 -15.57 -33.96 13.21
C PRO A 246 -16.82 -34.58 12.57
N PRO A 247 -16.78 -35.87 12.17
CA PRO A 247 -17.91 -36.51 11.54
C PRO A 247 -19.16 -36.40 12.44
N LEU A 248 -20.27 -35.95 11.86
CA LEU A 248 -21.57 -35.97 12.53
C LEU A 248 -21.83 -37.39 13.05
N ARG A 249 -21.80 -37.56 14.36
CA ARG A 249 -22.28 -38.80 14.98
C ARG A 249 -23.78 -38.85 14.73
N LEU A 250 -24.21 -39.59 13.73
CA LEU A 250 -25.61 -40.01 13.61
C LEU A 250 -25.88 -40.94 14.79
N ASN A 251 -26.53 -40.40 15.81
CA ASN A 251 -27.10 -41.23 16.87
C ASN A 251 -28.19 -42.06 16.20
N GLY A 252 -27.97 -43.41 16.13
CA GLY A 252 -28.96 -44.40 15.76
C GLY A 252 -29.96 -44.62 16.90
#